data_0f0d8ac80650a07e33937e261fdb03f9
#
_entry.id   0f0d8ac80650a07e33937e261fdb03f9
#
_cell.length_a   1.000
_cell.length_b   1.000
_cell.length_c   1.000
_cell.angle_alpha   90.00
_cell.angle_beta   90.00
_cell.angle_gamma   90.00
#
_symmetry.space_group_name_H-M   'P 1'
#
loop_
_entity.id
_entity.type
_entity.pdbx_description
1 polymer ?
#
loop_
_entity_poly.entity_id
_entity_poly.type
_entity_poly.pdbx_seq_one_letter_code
_entity_poly.pdbx_strand_id
1 'polypeptide(L)'
;MRRYLLATLLIGVLLTGCFSGAEKPKDKIIFVSILPLKYFADKIVGNTWKVEVTVPPGVGPETYSPTPKQMVLLGESKAYYSIGFLGFEQAWLENFKSTNQDLQIFVTSKNVDLIKENEQHPDHIHLQGVDPHIWSSPKAARQIALNICNGMVQIDPDAAGFYRSNLKLLLAEIDNVDSTVTRLLKNVPEKKFIIFHPALGYFARDYGFEQLSIEFEGKVPSPKHLQTVIETAKSGNIKYVLIQKEFDIENAEIIAKETGSKVIQIDPLDYYWPQQMIAIAEKLSNTPQ
;
A
#
# COMPACT_ATOMS: atom_id res chain seq x y z
N MET A 1 -3.80 -97.90 13.41
CA MET A 1 -4.32 -96.64 13.91
C MET A 1 -3.22 -95.57 13.81
N ARG A 2 -3.28 -94.74 12.73
CA ARG A 2 -2.29 -93.63 12.49
C ARG A 2 -3.06 -92.33 12.55
N ARG A 3 -2.70 -91.49 13.55
CA ARG A 3 -3.20 -90.10 13.73
C ARG A 3 -2.41 -89.20 12.85
N TYR A 4 -3.02 -88.50 11.90
CA TYR A 4 -2.40 -87.39 11.12
C TYR A 4 -2.71 -86.10 11.84
N LEU A 5 -1.66 -85.43 12.30
CA LEU A 5 -1.72 -84.04 12.77
C LEU A 5 -1.60 -83.09 11.53
N LEU A 6 -2.66 -82.39 11.24
CA LEU A 6 -2.64 -81.27 10.31
C LEU A 6 -2.12 -80.02 11.02
N ALA A 7 -0.92 -79.57 10.67
CA ALA A 7 -0.41 -78.26 11.07
C ALA A 7 -0.87 -77.22 10.07
N THR A 8 -1.80 -76.35 10.49
CA THR A 8 -2.22 -75.17 9.70
C THR A 8 -1.28 -74.04 9.95
N LEU A 9 -0.48 -73.68 8.91
CA LEU A 9 0.44 -72.55 8.86
C LEU A 9 -0.35 -71.29 8.57
N LEU A 10 -0.53 -70.41 9.57
CA LEU A 10 -1.17 -69.09 9.44
C LEU A 10 -0.13 -68.09 8.91
N ILE A 11 -0.16 -67.75 7.63
CA ILE A 11 0.67 -66.69 7.03
C ILE A 11 -0.03 -65.36 7.31
N GLY A 12 0.48 -64.65 8.32
CA GLY A 12 0.11 -63.27 8.59
C GLY A 12 0.74 -62.33 7.56
N VAL A 13 -0.03 -61.83 6.62
CA VAL A 13 0.40 -60.74 5.72
C VAL A 13 0.32 -59.45 6.48
N LEU A 14 1.49 -58.95 6.94
CA LEU A 14 1.65 -57.57 7.48
C LEU A 14 1.53 -56.59 6.30
N LEU A 15 0.35 -56.03 6.09
CA LEU A 15 0.13 -54.86 5.25
C LEU A 15 0.70 -53.62 5.99
N THR A 16 1.97 -53.33 5.79
CA THR A 16 2.54 -52.02 6.13
C THR A 16 1.99 -50.99 5.13
N GLY A 17 0.81 -50.45 5.41
CA GLY A 17 0.29 -49.30 4.70
C GLY A 17 1.18 -48.12 5.01
N CYS A 18 2.03 -47.71 4.03
CA CYS A 18 2.64 -46.41 4.04
C CYS A 18 1.51 -45.35 4.03
N PHE A 19 1.17 -44.83 5.18
CA PHE A 19 0.43 -43.58 5.27
C PHE A 19 1.33 -42.51 4.72
N SER A 20 1.30 -42.32 3.42
CA SER A 20 1.75 -41.11 2.75
C SER A 20 0.83 -40.01 3.25
N GLY A 21 1.24 -39.33 4.31
CA GLY A 21 0.59 -38.09 4.75
C GLY A 21 0.62 -37.15 3.55
N ALA A 22 -0.52 -36.98 2.89
CA ALA A 22 -0.66 -35.95 1.88
C ALA A 22 -0.32 -34.63 2.58
N GLU A 23 0.84 -34.07 2.28
CA GLU A 23 1.16 -32.69 2.68
C GLU A 23 -0.04 -31.84 2.22
N LYS A 24 -0.67 -31.15 3.18
CA LYS A 24 -1.67 -30.15 2.82
C LYS A 24 -1.04 -29.22 1.78
N PRO A 25 -1.72 -28.93 0.67
CA PRO A 25 -1.19 -28.00 -0.31
C PRO A 25 -0.80 -26.73 0.45
N LYS A 26 0.47 -26.34 0.38
CA LYS A 26 0.95 -25.11 0.97
C LYS A 26 0.09 -23.96 0.44
N ASP A 27 -0.48 -23.16 1.32
CA ASP A 27 -1.23 -22.00 0.93
C ASP A 27 -0.36 -21.15 -0.02
N LYS A 28 -0.91 -20.77 -1.16
CA LYS A 28 -0.27 -19.86 -2.10
C LYS A 28 -0.32 -18.47 -1.47
N ILE A 29 0.78 -18.00 -0.86
CA ILE A 29 0.85 -16.73 -0.13
C ILE A 29 1.75 -15.76 -0.88
N ILE A 30 1.28 -14.52 -1.02
CA ILE A 30 2.10 -13.37 -1.40
C ILE A 30 1.95 -12.28 -0.35
N PHE A 31 2.99 -11.47 -0.20
CA PHE A 31 2.98 -10.27 0.66
C PHE A 31 2.98 -9.00 -0.14
N VAL A 32 2.40 -7.97 0.43
CA VAL A 32 2.46 -6.59 -0.06
C VAL A 32 2.83 -5.66 1.10
N SER A 33 3.39 -4.50 0.80
CA SER A 33 3.84 -3.55 1.82
C SER A 33 2.69 -2.92 2.60
N ILE A 34 1.68 -2.41 1.90
CA ILE A 34 0.59 -1.57 2.45
C ILE A 34 -0.78 -1.99 1.91
N LEU A 35 -1.85 -1.55 2.60
CA LEU A 35 -3.23 -1.91 2.25
C LEU A 35 -3.68 -1.48 0.84
N PRO A 36 -3.31 -0.30 0.29
CA PRO A 36 -3.60 0.02 -1.11
C PRO A 36 -3.04 -1.02 -2.09
N LEU A 37 -1.81 -1.52 -1.88
CA LEU A 37 -1.26 -2.60 -2.70
C LEU A 37 -2.04 -3.92 -2.51
N LYS A 38 -2.51 -4.18 -1.29
CA LYS A 38 -3.36 -5.35 -1.02
C LYS A 38 -4.66 -5.29 -1.82
N TYR A 39 -5.30 -4.13 -1.90
CA TYR A 39 -6.50 -3.95 -2.73
C TYR A 39 -6.23 -4.34 -4.19
N PHE A 40 -5.18 -3.82 -4.78
CA PHE A 40 -4.83 -4.13 -6.17
C PHE A 40 -4.47 -5.60 -6.37
N ALA A 41 -3.69 -6.17 -5.45
CA ALA A 41 -3.31 -7.57 -5.50
C ALA A 41 -4.53 -8.50 -5.37
N ASP A 42 -5.41 -8.26 -4.38
CA ASP A 42 -6.64 -9.05 -4.18
C ASP A 42 -7.53 -9.04 -5.44
N LYS A 43 -7.67 -7.87 -6.09
CA LYS A 43 -8.43 -7.75 -7.34
C LYS A 43 -7.81 -8.57 -8.48
N ILE A 44 -6.49 -8.66 -8.55
CA ILE A 44 -5.77 -9.39 -9.60
C ILE A 44 -5.80 -10.89 -9.32
N VAL A 45 -5.52 -11.33 -8.08
CA VAL A 45 -5.40 -12.76 -7.78
C VAL A 45 -6.74 -13.42 -7.48
N GLY A 46 -7.78 -12.65 -7.14
CA GLY A 46 -9.07 -13.19 -6.70
C GLY A 46 -8.90 -14.12 -5.49
N ASN A 47 -9.48 -15.31 -5.56
CA ASN A 47 -9.40 -16.31 -4.50
C ASN A 47 -8.27 -17.35 -4.72
N THR A 48 -7.36 -17.12 -5.67
CA THR A 48 -6.33 -18.12 -6.04
C THR A 48 -5.09 -18.05 -5.16
N TRP A 49 -4.84 -16.88 -4.53
CA TRP A 49 -3.74 -16.62 -3.63
C TRP A 49 -4.23 -15.90 -2.39
N LYS A 50 -3.57 -16.15 -1.26
CA LYS A 50 -3.72 -15.35 -0.05
C LYS A 50 -2.79 -14.15 -0.12
N VAL A 51 -3.33 -12.94 0.00
CA VAL A 51 -2.56 -11.71 0.04
C VAL A 51 -2.44 -11.23 1.48
N GLU A 52 -1.24 -11.24 2.01
CA GLU A 52 -0.90 -10.70 3.33
C GLU A 52 -0.32 -9.30 3.21
N VAL A 53 -0.57 -8.45 4.19
CA VAL A 53 -0.02 -7.09 4.25
C VAL A 53 1.00 -6.98 5.38
N THR A 54 2.11 -6.27 5.11
CA THR A 54 3.15 -6.06 6.11
C THR A 54 2.73 -4.99 7.12
N VAL A 55 2.39 -3.80 6.65
CA VAL A 55 1.96 -2.68 7.52
C VAL A 55 0.47 -2.81 7.81
N PRO A 56 0.06 -3.04 9.09
CA PRO A 56 -1.34 -3.20 9.45
C PRO A 56 -2.10 -1.86 9.39
N PRO A 57 -3.45 -1.88 9.40
CA PRO A 57 -4.27 -0.67 9.44
C PRO A 57 -3.91 0.26 10.61
N GLY A 58 -3.90 1.56 10.38
CA GLY A 58 -3.69 2.59 11.40
C GLY A 58 -2.24 2.75 11.85
N VAL A 59 -1.29 2.20 11.09
CA VAL A 59 0.16 2.31 11.36
C VAL A 59 0.85 2.93 10.15
N GLY A 60 1.71 3.91 10.39
CA GLY A 60 2.53 4.54 9.35
C GLY A 60 3.65 3.59 8.87
N PRO A 61 3.93 3.57 7.56
CA PRO A 61 4.93 2.67 6.99
C PRO A 61 6.39 3.13 7.18
N GLU A 62 6.64 4.35 7.64
CA GLU A 62 7.99 4.93 7.67
C GLU A 62 8.90 4.20 8.65
N THR A 63 8.39 3.84 9.83
CA THR A 63 9.17 3.25 10.94
C THR A 63 8.67 1.89 11.37
N TYR A 64 7.80 1.25 10.59
CA TYR A 64 7.21 -0.03 10.93
C TYR A 64 8.26 -1.14 11.04
N SER A 65 8.08 -2.03 12.02
CA SER A 65 8.89 -3.24 12.16
C SER A 65 7.99 -4.48 12.12
N PRO A 66 8.22 -5.43 11.20
CA PRO A 66 7.43 -6.65 11.10
C PRO A 66 7.47 -7.49 12.37
N THR A 67 6.33 -8.05 12.72
CA THR A 67 6.22 -8.97 13.88
C THR A 67 6.85 -10.32 13.56
N PRO A 68 7.27 -11.10 14.59
CA PRO A 68 7.78 -12.46 14.39
C PRO A 68 6.80 -13.37 13.62
N LYS A 69 5.49 -13.21 13.85
CA LYS A 69 4.45 -13.96 13.13
C LYS A 69 4.45 -13.64 11.63
N GLN A 70 4.62 -12.37 11.26
CA GLN A 70 4.73 -11.96 9.86
C GLN A 70 6.00 -12.51 9.22
N MET A 71 7.12 -12.52 9.94
CA MET A 71 8.37 -13.11 9.44
C MET A 71 8.25 -14.61 9.16
N VAL A 72 7.54 -15.36 10.02
CA VAL A 72 7.24 -16.79 9.76
C VAL A 72 6.42 -16.96 8.49
N LEU A 73 5.32 -16.22 8.33
CA LEU A 73 4.47 -16.30 7.13
C LEU A 73 5.20 -15.86 5.87
N LEU A 74 6.05 -14.85 5.97
CA LEU A 74 6.89 -14.38 4.87
C LEU A 74 7.91 -15.45 4.44
N GLY A 75 8.42 -16.23 5.38
CA GLY A 75 9.26 -17.41 5.10
C GLY A 75 8.57 -18.47 4.24
N GLU A 76 7.24 -18.51 4.22
CA GLU A 76 6.43 -19.44 3.42
C GLU A 76 5.90 -18.81 2.12
N SER A 77 6.04 -17.48 1.94
CA SER A 77 5.48 -16.76 0.81
C SER A 77 6.30 -16.94 -0.48
N LYS A 78 5.65 -16.76 -1.64
CA LYS A 78 6.28 -16.88 -2.95
C LYS A 78 6.81 -15.54 -3.46
N ALA A 79 6.12 -14.45 -3.13
CA ALA A 79 6.49 -13.13 -3.60
C ALA A 79 6.18 -12.04 -2.56
N TYR A 80 6.93 -10.95 -2.67
CA TYR A 80 6.74 -9.70 -1.96
C TYR A 80 6.61 -8.54 -2.97
N TYR A 81 5.54 -7.75 -2.86
CA TYR A 81 5.33 -6.57 -3.69
C TYR A 81 5.60 -5.32 -2.87
N SER A 82 6.71 -4.64 -3.17
CA SER A 82 7.15 -3.41 -2.51
C SER A 82 6.79 -2.17 -3.32
N ILE A 83 6.69 -1.02 -2.65
CA ILE A 83 6.78 0.29 -3.31
C ILE A 83 8.22 0.54 -3.76
N GLY A 84 9.20 0.17 -2.94
CA GLY A 84 10.62 0.32 -3.20
C GLY A 84 11.28 1.51 -2.48
N PHE A 85 10.47 2.43 -1.90
CA PHE A 85 10.95 3.67 -1.29
C PHE A 85 10.43 3.93 0.13
N LEU A 86 9.60 3.03 0.69
CA LEU A 86 9.12 3.17 2.07
C LEU A 86 10.25 2.90 3.08
N GLY A 87 10.27 3.66 4.18
CA GLY A 87 11.33 3.58 5.17
C GLY A 87 11.51 2.16 5.74
N PHE A 88 10.41 1.48 6.10
CA PHE A 88 10.51 0.11 6.59
C PHE A 88 10.99 -0.89 5.53
N GLU A 89 10.67 -0.69 4.25
CA GLU A 89 11.17 -1.55 3.18
C GLU A 89 12.69 -1.48 3.08
N GLN A 90 13.26 -0.28 3.18
CA GLN A 90 14.71 -0.07 3.18
C GLN A 90 15.39 -0.82 4.34
N ALA A 91 14.74 -0.83 5.51
CA ALA A 91 15.28 -1.49 6.69
C ALA A 91 15.13 -3.02 6.66
N TRP A 92 14.10 -3.56 5.98
CA TRP A 92 13.70 -4.95 6.17
C TRP A 92 13.77 -5.84 4.92
N LEU A 93 13.85 -5.32 3.69
CA LEU A 93 13.84 -6.16 2.47
C LEU A 93 14.98 -7.18 2.42
N GLU A 94 16.18 -6.82 2.89
CA GLU A 94 17.31 -7.77 2.99
C GLU A 94 17.02 -8.88 4.01
N ASN A 95 16.39 -8.54 5.16
CA ASN A 95 15.98 -9.52 6.15
C ASN A 95 14.89 -10.45 5.60
N PHE A 96 13.97 -9.95 4.79
CA PHE A 96 12.95 -10.76 4.11
C PHE A 96 13.62 -11.77 3.18
N LYS A 97 14.58 -11.31 2.38
CA LYS A 97 15.32 -12.17 1.46
C LYS A 97 16.17 -13.21 2.18
N SER A 98 16.78 -12.85 3.31
CA SER A 98 17.56 -13.80 4.12
C SER A 98 16.67 -14.83 4.84
N THR A 99 15.44 -14.46 5.21
CA THR A 99 14.45 -15.37 5.80
C THR A 99 13.92 -16.37 4.77
N ASN A 100 13.78 -15.95 3.50
CA ASN A 100 13.30 -16.79 2.41
C ASN A 100 14.11 -16.48 1.14
N GLN A 101 15.13 -17.30 0.84
CA GLN A 101 16.02 -17.11 -0.30
C GLN A 101 15.30 -17.24 -1.65
N ASP A 102 14.18 -17.99 -1.71
CA ASP A 102 13.35 -18.17 -2.91
C ASP A 102 12.31 -17.07 -3.09
N LEU A 103 12.18 -16.13 -2.13
CA LEU A 103 11.24 -15.02 -2.20
C LEU A 103 11.54 -14.15 -3.42
N GLN A 104 10.55 -13.98 -4.29
CA GLN A 104 10.64 -13.03 -5.40
C GLN A 104 10.15 -11.65 -4.95
N ILE A 105 11.01 -10.63 -5.10
CA ILE A 105 10.65 -9.25 -4.74
C ILE A 105 10.33 -8.47 -6.03
N PHE A 106 9.13 -7.90 -6.10
CA PHE A 106 8.65 -7.08 -7.20
C PHE A 106 8.45 -5.64 -6.74
N VAL A 107 9.15 -4.71 -7.38
CA VAL A 107 9.00 -3.28 -7.09
C VAL A 107 7.85 -2.71 -7.93
N THR A 108 6.79 -2.26 -7.26
CA THR A 108 5.55 -1.80 -7.90
C THR A 108 5.66 -0.39 -8.47
N SER A 109 6.66 0.40 -8.06
CA SER A 109 6.97 1.73 -8.61
C SER A 109 7.71 1.70 -9.95
N LYS A 110 8.09 0.53 -10.46
CA LYS A 110 8.78 0.43 -11.75
C LYS A 110 7.96 1.10 -12.86
N ASN A 111 8.60 1.99 -13.63
CA ASN A 111 7.99 2.78 -14.72
C ASN A 111 6.88 3.75 -14.26
N VAL A 112 6.76 4.03 -12.97
CA VAL A 112 5.98 5.17 -12.49
C VAL A 112 6.79 6.45 -12.71
N ASP A 113 6.14 7.53 -13.13
CA ASP A 113 6.75 8.86 -13.18
C ASP A 113 6.90 9.39 -11.75
N LEU A 114 8.11 9.21 -11.20
CA LEU A 114 8.40 9.47 -9.79
C LEU A 114 8.62 10.97 -9.52
N ILE A 115 8.03 11.46 -8.44
CA ILE A 115 8.37 12.78 -7.88
C ILE A 115 9.72 12.64 -7.19
N LYS A 116 10.72 13.34 -7.74
CA LYS A 116 12.05 13.44 -7.13
C LYS A 116 12.12 14.71 -6.31
N GLU A 117 12.66 14.59 -5.13
CA GLU A 117 12.96 15.74 -4.31
C GLU A 117 14.12 16.53 -4.95
N ASN A 118 13.85 17.79 -5.24
CA ASN A 118 14.88 18.73 -5.69
C ASN A 118 15.42 19.46 -4.48
N GLU A 119 16.70 19.85 -4.53
CA GLU A 119 17.35 20.72 -3.52
C GLU A 119 16.61 22.06 -3.31
N GLN A 120 15.66 22.40 -4.18
CA GLN A 120 14.82 23.60 -4.14
C GLN A 120 13.63 23.51 -3.18
N HIS A 121 13.29 22.31 -2.71
CA HIS A 121 12.27 22.06 -1.68
C HIS A 121 12.89 21.22 -0.56
N PRO A 122 13.76 21.83 0.29
CA PRO A 122 14.44 21.14 1.37
C PRO A 122 13.49 20.65 2.47
N ASP A 123 12.20 20.97 2.36
CA ASP A 123 11.20 20.69 3.37
C ASP A 123 10.74 19.21 3.39
N HIS A 124 11.18 18.39 2.41
CA HIS A 124 10.78 16.99 2.28
C HIS A 124 11.98 16.13 1.86
N ILE A 125 12.71 15.58 2.83
CA ILE A 125 13.76 14.59 2.55
C ILE A 125 13.19 13.20 2.84
N HIS A 126 12.71 12.53 1.78
CA HIS A 126 12.45 11.09 1.85
C HIS A 126 13.76 10.32 1.67
N LEU A 127 13.84 9.12 2.25
CA LEU A 127 14.94 8.21 2.01
C LEU A 127 15.11 8.01 0.49
N GLN A 128 16.30 8.25 -0.05
CA GLN A 128 16.64 8.20 -1.48
C GLN A 128 16.11 9.36 -2.36
N GLY A 129 15.58 10.44 -1.80
CA GLY A 129 15.17 11.63 -2.56
C GLY A 129 14.02 11.36 -3.55
N VAL A 130 13.09 10.46 -3.20
CA VAL A 130 11.90 10.11 -3.98
C VAL A 130 10.68 10.06 -3.06
N ASP A 131 9.61 10.75 -3.44
CA ASP A 131 8.32 10.62 -2.76
C ASP A 131 7.76 9.19 -2.95
N PRO A 132 7.58 8.40 -1.87
CA PRO A 132 7.12 7.02 -1.96
C PRO A 132 5.62 6.87 -2.21
N HIS A 133 4.81 7.95 -2.05
CA HIS A 133 3.34 7.89 -1.95
C HIS A 133 2.63 7.74 -3.31
N ILE A 134 3.19 6.90 -4.19
CA ILE A 134 2.70 6.68 -5.57
C ILE A 134 1.24 6.21 -5.64
N TRP A 135 0.76 5.51 -4.61
CA TRP A 135 -0.63 5.02 -4.56
C TRP A 135 -1.66 6.14 -4.39
N SER A 136 -1.23 7.35 -4.05
CA SER A 136 -2.14 8.51 -3.93
C SER A 136 -2.61 9.06 -5.28
N SER A 137 -2.16 8.50 -6.40
CA SER A 137 -2.55 8.91 -7.75
C SER A 137 -3.18 7.76 -8.55
N PRO A 138 -4.36 7.94 -9.14
CA PRO A 138 -4.95 6.99 -10.09
C PRO A 138 -4.06 6.69 -11.29
N LYS A 139 -3.31 7.67 -11.81
CA LYS A 139 -2.38 7.45 -12.92
C LYS A 139 -1.25 6.52 -12.54
N ALA A 140 -0.65 6.72 -11.35
CA ALA A 140 0.38 5.82 -10.84
C ALA A 140 -0.21 4.45 -10.45
N ALA A 141 -1.44 4.39 -9.90
CA ALA A 141 -2.12 3.15 -9.55
C ALA A 141 -2.30 2.20 -10.74
N ARG A 142 -2.50 2.73 -11.95
CA ARG A 142 -2.51 1.92 -13.19
C ARG A 142 -1.20 1.17 -13.38
N GLN A 143 -0.07 1.85 -13.21
CA GLN A 143 1.24 1.23 -13.36
C GLN A 143 1.53 0.23 -12.23
N ILE A 144 1.13 0.54 -11.00
CA ILE A 144 1.20 -0.38 -9.86
C ILE A 144 0.43 -1.68 -10.18
N ALA A 145 -0.82 -1.58 -10.65
CA ALA A 145 -1.64 -2.74 -11.01
C ALA A 145 -1.00 -3.58 -12.12
N LEU A 146 -0.42 -2.94 -13.15
CA LEU A 146 0.33 -3.61 -14.22
C LEU A 146 1.54 -4.37 -13.64
N ASN A 147 2.30 -3.76 -12.74
CA ASN A 147 3.49 -4.38 -12.15
C ASN A 147 3.13 -5.57 -11.25
N ILE A 148 2.05 -5.48 -10.47
CA ILE A 148 1.54 -6.61 -9.69
C ILE A 148 1.11 -7.76 -10.61
N CYS A 149 0.32 -7.49 -11.66
CA CYS A 149 -0.10 -8.52 -12.59
C CYS A 149 1.08 -9.20 -13.29
N ASN A 150 2.09 -8.44 -13.71
CA ASN A 150 3.28 -8.98 -14.34
C ASN A 150 4.06 -9.90 -13.39
N GLY A 151 4.19 -9.52 -12.12
CA GLY A 151 4.78 -10.37 -11.09
C GLY A 151 3.98 -11.66 -10.89
N MET A 152 2.64 -11.58 -10.84
CA MET A 152 1.77 -12.78 -10.73
C MET A 152 1.93 -13.72 -11.93
N VAL A 153 1.97 -13.19 -13.15
CA VAL A 153 2.20 -13.98 -14.36
C VAL A 153 3.59 -14.67 -14.34
N GLN A 154 4.58 -14.04 -13.73
CA GLN A 154 5.91 -14.62 -13.61
C GLN A 154 5.95 -15.80 -12.62
N ILE A 155 5.26 -15.71 -11.47
CA ILE A 155 5.27 -16.74 -10.44
C ILE A 155 4.23 -17.84 -10.65
N ASP A 156 3.19 -17.59 -11.46
CA ASP A 156 2.10 -18.53 -11.76
C ASP A 156 1.64 -18.36 -13.22
N PRO A 157 2.47 -18.76 -14.20
CA PRO A 157 2.21 -18.53 -15.62
C PRO A 157 0.98 -19.24 -16.15
N ASP A 158 0.60 -20.38 -15.55
CA ASP A 158 -0.56 -21.15 -15.97
C ASP A 158 -1.87 -20.37 -15.76
N ALA A 159 -1.92 -19.48 -14.78
CA ALA A 159 -3.05 -18.60 -14.49
C ALA A 159 -2.96 -17.23 -15.17
N ALA A 160 -2.01 -17.00 -16.08
CA ALA A 160 -1.76 -15.69 -16.70
C ALA A 160 -2.99 -15.07 -17.36
N GLY A 161 -3.83 -15.89 -18.02
CA GLY A 161 -5.09 -15.43 -18.65
C GLY A 161 -6.08 -14.88 -17.63
N PHE A 162 -6.19 -15.53 -16.47
CA PHE A 162 -7.05 -15.10 -15.37
C PHE A 162 -6.58 -13.76 -14.79
N TYR A 163 -5.28 -13.61 -14.48
CA TYR A 163 -4.74 -12.36 -13.93
C TYR A 163 -4.89 -11.18 -14.89
N ARG A 164 -4.63 -11.38 -16.18
CA ARG A 164 -4.81 -10.34 -17.20
C ARG A 164 -6.28 -9.93 -17.38
N SER A 165 -7.20 -10.87 -17.27
CA SER A 165 -8.64 -10.58 -17.30
C SER A 165 -9.07 -9.73 -16.11
N ASN A 166 -8.62 -10.09 -14.90
CA ASN A 166 -8.87 -9.33 -13.69
C ASN A 166 -8.21 -7.94 -13.72
N LEU A 167 -6.98 -7.85 -14.22
CA LEU A 167 -6.30 -6.58 -14.44
C LEU A 167 -7.13 -5.63 -15.31
N LYS A 168 -7.73 -6.13 -16.40
CA LYS A 168 -8.57 -5.30 -17.29
C LYS A 168 -9.74 -4.68 -16.52
N LEU A 169 -10.38 -5.44 -15.62
CA LEU A 169 -11.47 -4.93 -14.79
C LEU A 169 -10.97 -3.90 -13.78
N LEU A 170 -9.84 -4.18 -13.13
CA LEU A 170 -9.22 -3.25 -12.20
C LEU A 170 -8.79 -1.93 -12.88
N LEU A 171 -8.22 -1.99 -14.07
CA LEU A 171 -7.85 -0.78 -14.82
C LEU A 171 -9.08 0.06 -15.17
N ALA A 172 -10.20 -0.55 -15.54
CA ALA A 172 -11.45 0.17 -15.79
C ALA A 172 -11.99 0.83 -14.51
N GLU A 173 -11.85 0.18 -13.34
CA GLU A 173 -12.21 0.76 -12.04
C GLU A 173 -11.32 1.96 -11.70
N ILE A 174 -10.01 1.85 -11.89
CA ILE A 174 -9.04 2.96 -11.69
C ILE A 174 -9.36 4.13 -12.62
N ASP A 175 -9.68 3.89 -13.90
CA ASP A 175 -10.04 4.93 -14.87
C ASP A 175 -11.33 5.65 -14.47
N ASN A 176 -12.30 4.93 -13.90
CA ASN A 176 -13.52 5.53 -13.35
C ASN A 176 -13.23 6.42 -12.14
N VAL A 177 -12.31 6.01 -11.27
CA VAL A 177 -11.85 6.84 -10.14
C VAL A 177 -11.20 8.12 -10.65
N ASP A 178 -10.26 8.03 -11.59
CA ASP A 178 -9.58 9.20 -12.19
C ASP A 178 -10.56 10.18 -12.82
N SER A 179 -11.52 9.67 -13.59
CA SER A 179 -12.56 10.46 -14.22
C SER A 179 -13.46 11.16 -13.19
N THR A 180 -13.81 10.46 -12.11
CA THR A 180 -14.64 10.99 -11.02
C THR A 180 -13.91 12.08 -10.26
N VAL A 181 -12.65 11.84 -9.87
CA VAL A 181 -11.80 12.82 -9.18
C VAL A 181 -11.59 14.05 -10.06
N THR A 182 -11.28 13.86 -11.35
CA THR A 182 -11.12 14.97 -12.32
C THR A 182 -12.38 15.83 -12.39
N ARG A 183 -13.56 15.22 -12.46
CA ARG A 183 -14.84 15.93 -12.52
C ARG A 183 -15.11 16.71 -11.23
N LEU A 184 -14.86 16.11 -10.06
CA LEU A 184 -15.07 16.77 -8.77
C LEU A 184 -14.14 17.97 -8.59
N LEU A 185 -12.91 17.89 -9.03
CA LEU A 185 -11.88 18.91 -8.80
C LEU A 185 -11.79 19.97 -9.91
N LYS A 186 -12.57 19.81 -11.01
CA LYS A 186 -12.50 20.69 -12.19
C LYS A 186 -12.66 22.17 -11.86
N ASN A 187 -13.60 22.49 -10.99
CA ASN A 187 -14.00 23.87 -10.70
C ASN A 187 -13.59 24.35 -9.30
N VAL A 188 -12.66 23.63 -8.63
CA VAL A 188 -12.12 24.08 -7.35
C VAL A 188 -11.24 25.32 -7.59
N PRO A 189 -11.61 26.49 -7.02
CA PRO A 189 -10.91 27.74 -7.32
C PRO A 189 -9.51 27.80 -6.69
N GLU A 190 -9.39 27.34 -5.44
CA GLU A 190 -8.13 27.34 -4.69
C GLU A 190 -7.50 25.94 -4.75
N LYS A 191 -6.50 25.81 -5.57
CA LYS A 191 -5.79 24.55 -5.80
C LYS A 191 -4.63 24.33 -4.81
N LYS A 192 -4.90 24.61 -3.52
CA LYS A 192 -3.92 24.45 -2.43
C LYS A 192 -4.58 23.83 -1.22
N PHE A 193 -3.85 22.96 -0.51
CA PHE A 193 -4.26 22.42 0.78
C PHE A 193 -3.05 22.25 1.70
N ILE A 194 -3.29 22.31 2.99
CA ILE A 194 -2.32 21.92 3.99
C ILE A 194 -2.54 20.45 4.32
N ILE A 195 -1.49 19.71 4.57
CA ILE A 195 -1.55 18.32 5.02
C ILE A 195 -0.54 18.11 6.15
N PHE A 196 -0.85 17.24 7.11
CA PHE A 196 0.09 16.95 8.18
C PHE A 196 1.35 16.27 7.64
N HIS A 197 1.26 15.03 7.18
CA HIS A 197 2.33 14.29 6.51
C HIS A 197 2.14 14.37 4.97
N PRO A 198 3.18 14.60 4.17
CA PRO A 198 3.08 14.92 2.73
C PRO A 198 2.71 13.72 1.83
N ALA A 199 1.65 12.99 2.14
CA ALA A 199 1.28 11.73 1.47
C ALA A 199 0.46 11.92 0.17
N LEU A 200 0.13 13.14 -0.26
CA LEU A 200 -0.69 13.40 -1.44
C LEU A 200 0.05 14.12 -2.58
N GLY A 201 1.38 14.03 -2.64
CA GLY A 201 2.19 14.70 -3.66
C GLY A 201 1.81 14.32 -5.08
N TYR A 202 1.62 13.04 -5.36
CA TYR A 202 1.19 12.56 -6.69
C TYR A 202 -0.24 12.97 -7.02
N PHE A 203 -1.15 12.96 -6.05
CA PHE A 203 -2.50 13.50 -6.22
C PHE A 203 -2.46 14.98 -6.54
N ALA A 204 -1.71 15.76 -5.79
CA ALA A 204 -1.55 17.20 -6.01
C ALA A 204 -1.01 17.49 -7.41
N ARG A 205 0.09 16.83 -7.83
CA ARG A 205 0.66 16.95 -9.16
C ARG A 205 -0.36 16.67 -10.26
N ASP A 206 -1.07 15.56 -10.16
CA ASP A 206 -1.91 15.05 -11.24
C ASP A 206 -3.21 15.84 -11.44
N TYR A 207 -3.69 16.52 -10.39
CA TYR A 207 -4.90 17.34 -10.42
C TYR A 207 -4.65 18.85 -10.30
N GLY A 208 -3.36 19.24 -10.34
CA GLY A 208 -2.94 20.65 -10.36
C GLY A 208 -3.11 21.36 -9.03
N PHE A 209 -2.96 20.64 -7.92
CA PHE A 209 -2.91 21.21 -6.57
C PHE A 209 -1.47 21.45 -6.10
N GLU A 210 -1.33 22.33 -5.12
CA GLU A 210 -0.12 22.51 -4.32
C GLU A 210 -0.35 21.97 -2.90
N GLN A 211 0.52 21.06 -2.46
CA GLN A 211 0.51 20.49 -1.13
C GLN A 211 1.51 21.24 -0.25
N LEU A 212 1.06 21.74 0.91
CA LEU A 212 1.89 22.34 1.95
C LEU A 212 1.89 21.42 3.17
N SER A 213 3.04 20.91 3.59
CA SER A 213 3.09 20.00 4.74
C SER A 213 3.32 20.73 6.05
N ILE A 214 2.73 20.19 7.13
CA ILE A 214 3.00 20.61 8.51
C ILE A 214 4.25 19.92 9.03
N GLU A 215 4.34 18.61 8.78
CA GLU A 215 5.52 17.83 9.14
C GLU A 215 6.72 18.23 8.30
N PHE A 216 7.89 18.22 8.93
CA PHE A 216 9.15 18.53 8.30
C PHE A 216 10.13 17.37 8.54
N GLU A 217 10.62 16.74 7.48
CA GLU A 217 11.60 15.63 7.55
C GLU A 217 11.17 14.46 8.48
N GLY A 218 9.88 14.12 8.56
CA GLY A 218 9.41 13.07 9.46
C GLY A 218 9.50 13.43 10.96
N LYS A 219 9.66 14.72 11.30
CA LYS A 219 9.83 15.20 12.67
C LYS A 219 8.71 16.14 13.09
N VAL A 220 8.57 16.29 14.39
CA VAL A 220 7.68 17.31 14.97
C VAL A 220 8.10 18.70 14.43
N PRO A 221 7.16 19.47 13.87
CA PRO A 221 7.48 20.75 13.24
C PRO A 221 8.04 21.77 14.27
N SER A 222 9.04 22.54 13.86
CA SER A 222 9.55 23.64 14.70
C SER A 222 8.53 24.78 14.76
N PRO A 223 8.54 25.62 15.84
CA PRO A 223 7.66 26.77 15.91
C PRO A 223 7.81 27.74 14.73
N LYS A 224 9.03 27.90 14.21
CA LYS A 224 9.30 28.74 13.03
C LYS A 224 8.62 28.16 11.77
N HIS A 225 8.69 26.84 11.55
CA HIS A 225 8.05 26.19 10.43
C HIS A 225 6.52 26.31 10.51
N LEU A 226 5.94 26.07 11.70
CA LEU A 226 4.50 26.25 11.93
C LEU A 226 4.06 27.69 11.60
N GLN A 227 4.83 28.69 12.02
CA GLN A 227 4.54 30.07 11.69
C GLN A 227 4.55 30.31 10.16
N THR A 228 5.54 29.79 9.45
CA THR A 228 5.62 29.90 7.98
C THR A 228 4.38 29.24 7.32
N VAL A 229 3.98 28.06 7.77
CA VAL A 229 2.78 27.37 7.26
C VAL A 229 1.51 28.22 7.50
N ILE A 230 1.37 28.80 8.69
CA ILE A 230 0.24 29.68 9.04
C ILE A 230 0.22 30.94 8.17
N GLU A 231 1.35 31.61 7.97
CA GLU A 231 1.44 32.81 7.12
C GLU A 231 1.10 32.47 5.66
N THR A 232 1.63 31.38 5.13
CA THR A 232 1.33 30.89 3.77
C THR A 232 -0.15 30.52 3.62
N ALA A 233 -0.73 29.88 4.63
CA ALA A 233 -2.16 29.52 4.64
C ALA A 233 -3.06 30.77 4.61
N LYS A 234 -2.75 31.77 5.43
CA LYS A 234 -3.51 33.03 5.47
C LYS A 234 -3.43 33.80 4.15
N SER A 235 -2.22 33.95 3.60
CA SER A 235 -2.01 34.67 2.35
C SER A 235 -2.61 33.93 1.13
N GLY A 236 -2.58 32.60 1.13
CA GLY A 236 -3.14 31.74 0.09
C GLY A 236 -4.63 31.43 0.26
N ASN A 237 -5.30 31.95 1.29
CA ASN A 237 -6.72 31.65 1.61
C ASN A 237 -7.05 30.16 1.64
N ILE A 238 -6.14 29.34 2.20
CA ILE A 238 -6.25 27.88 2.21
C ILE A 238 -7.39 27.48 3.14
N LYS A 239 -8.34 26.68 2.64
CA LYS A 239 -9.56 26.32 3.35
C LYS A 239 -9.46 25.04 4.16
N TYR A 240 -8.50 24.18 3.85
CA TYR A 240 -8.44 22.83 4.39
C TYR A 240 -7.06 22.48 4.94
N VAL A 241 -7.08 21.87 6.13
CA VAL A 241 -5.94 21.18 6.75
C VAL A 241 -6.28 19.69 6.80
N LEU A 242 -5.59 18.90 6.00
CA LEU A 242 -5.76 17.46 5.94
C LEU A 242 -4.87 16.79 6.98
N ILE A 243 -5.39 15.78 7.68
CA ILE A 243 -4.63 14.96 8.62
C ILE A 243 -4.97 13.49 8.40
N GLN A 244 -3.95 12.66 8.38
CA GLN A 244 -4.10 11.22 8.29
C GLN A 244 -4.43 10.64 9.68
N LYS A 245 -5.13 9.49 9.72
CA LYS A 245 -5.59 8.83 10.94
C LYS A 245 -4.45 8.39 11.88
N GLU A 246 -3.26 8.19 11.35
CA GLU A 246 -2.08 7.73 12.07
C GLU A 246 -1.45 8.80 12.97
N PHE A 247 -1.82 10.08 12.76
CA PHE A 247 -1.20 11.22 13.43
C PHE A 247 -2.14 11.89 14.42
N ASP A 248 -1.53 12.54 15.43
CA ASP A 248 -2.26 13.33 16.42
C ASP A 248 -2.83 14.60 15.79
N ILE A 249 -4.11 14.84 16.02
CA ILE A 249 -4.87 15.93 15.43
C ILE A 249 -4.50 17.31 15.99
N GLU A 250 -3.87 17.41 17.17
CA GLU A 250 -3.62 18.68 17.89
C GLU A 250 -2.91 19.73 17.02
N ASN A 251 -1.84 19.35 16.33
CA ASN A 251 -1.10 20.28 15.47
C ASN A 251 -1.94 20.77 14.27
N ALA A 252 -2.77 19.92 13.69
CA ALA A 252 -3.68 20.30 12.62
C ALA A 252 -4.76 21.28 13.13
N GLU A 253 -5.28 21.08 14.33
CA GLU A 253 -6.27 21.95 14.97
C GLU A 253 -5.71 23.33 15.30
N ILE A 254 -4.46 23.41 15.78
CA ILE A 254 -3.78 24.69 16.04
C ILE A 254 -3.69 25.50 14.75
N ILE A 255 -3.21 24.89 13.66
CA ILE A 255 -3.08 25.59 12.37
C ILE A 255 -4.45 25.97 11.83
N ALA A 256 -5.43 25.08 11.89
CA ALA A 256 -6.78 25.35 11.42
C ALA A 256 -7.43 26.53 12.18
N LYS A 257 -7.25 26.60 13.50
CA LYS A 257 -7.72 27.70 14.34
C LYS A 257 -7.08 29.04 13.95
N GLU A 258 -5.75 29.03 13.76
CA GLU A 258 -5.00 30.26 13.43
C GLU A 258 -5.26 30.77 12.00
N THR A 259 -5.66 29.88 11.09
CA THR A 259 -5.88 30.19 9.67
C THR A 259 -7.35 30.36 9.30
N GLY A 260 -8.27 29.95 10.17
CA GLY A 260 -9.69 29.85 9.86
C GLY A 260 -10.03 28.69 8.92
N SER A 261 -9.11 27.73 8.75
CA SER A 261 -9.30 26.56 7.91
C SER A 261 -10.09 25.47 8.65
N LYS A 262 -10.60 24.47 7.90
CA LYS A 262 -11.29 23.31 8.45
C LYS A 262 -10.36 22.09 8.46
N VAL A 263 -10.26 21.42 9.62
CA VAL A 263 -9.57 20.12 9.70
C VAL A 263 -10.39 19.04 9.03
N ILE A 264 -9.74 18.23 8.19
CA ILE A 264 -10.32 17.09 7.48
C ILE A 264 -9.45 15.87 7.70
N GLN A 265 -9.99 14.86 8.37
CA GLN A 265 -9.32 13.59 8.50
C GLN A 265 -9.45 12.76 7.22
N ILE A 266 -8.33 12.19 6.75
CA ILE A 266 -8.22 11.31 5.58
C ILE A 266 -7.51 10.02 5.97
N ASP A 267 -7.61 9.00 5.11
CA ASP A 267 -6.90 7.73 5.28
C ASP A 267 -6.34 7.24 3.93
N PRO A 268 -5.21 7.80 3.46
CA PRO A 268 -4.60 7.39 2.20
C PRO A 268 -4.13 5.92 2.19
N LEU A 269 -4.00 5.30 3.37
CA LEU A 269 -3.59 3.91 3.54
C LEU A 269 -4.76 2.93 3.68
N ASP A 270 -6.01 3.38 3.52
CA ASP A 270 -7.18 2.49 3.61
C ASP A 270 -7.14 1.41 2.51
N TYR A 271 -7.62 0.21 2.87
CA TYR A 271 -7.79 -0.89 1.92
C TYR A 271 -8.74 -0.52 0.77
N TYR A 272 -9.84 0.20 1.03
CA TYR A 272 -10.81 0.62 0.02
C TYR A 272 -10.31 1.83 -0.78
N TRP A 273 -9.20 1.63 -1.50
CA TRP A 273 -8.50 2.67 -2.23
C TRP A 273 -9.39 3.54 -3.15
N PRO A 274 -10.36 3.00 -3.98
CA PRO A 274 -11.20 3.83 -4.83
C PRO A 274 -12.03 4.83 -4.05
N GLN A 275 -12.65 4.36 -2.94
CA GLN A 275 -13.50 5.18 -2.08
C GLN A 275 -12.69 6.28 -1.41
N GLN A 276 -11.45 6.01 -1.01
CA GLN A 276 -10.58 7.02 -0.40
C GLN A 276 -10.17 8.10 -1.40
N MET A 277 -9.79 7.76 -2.62
CA MET A 277 -9.44 8.75 -3.63
C MET A 277 -10.62 9.67 -3.96
N ILE A 278 -11.83 9.12 -4.08
CA ILE A 278 -13.05 9.89 -4.32
C ILE A 278 -13.38 10.75 -3.10
N ALA A 279 -13.34 10.20 -1.88
CA ALA A 279 -13.63 10.93 -0.65
C ALA A 279 -12.68 12.12 -0.42
N ILE A 280 -11.39 11.98 -0.73
CA ILE A 280 -10.43 13.09 -0.67
C ILE A 280 -10.85 14.19 -1.66
N ALA A 281 -11.19 13.82 -2.91
CA ALA A 281 -11.62 14.78 -3.91
C ALA A 281 -12.95 15.48 -3.53
N GLU A 282 -13.92 14.76 -2.99
CA GLU A 282 -15.18 15.31 -2.50
C GLU A 282 -14.94 16.35 -1.39
N LYS A 283 -14.08 16.04 -0.43
CA LYS A 283 -13.73 16.94 0.67
C LYS A 283 -13.03 18.21 0.17
N LEU A 284 -12.15 18.10 -0.82
CA LEU A 284 -11.45 19.24 -1.43
C LEU A 284 -12.37 20.05 -2.36
N SER A 285 -13.40 19.43 -2.95
CA SER A 285 -14.35 20.11 -3.85
C SER A 285 -15.49 20.83 -3.09
N ASN A 286 -15.81 20.39 -1.88
CA ASN A 286 -16.84 21.00 -1.04
C ASN A 286 -16.32 22.29 -0.40
N THR A 287 -16.13 23.34 -1.22
CA THR A 287 -15.93 24.69 -0.74
C THR A 287 -17.26 25.12 -0.07
N PRO A 288 -17.29 25.50 1.21
CA PRO A 288 -18.45 26.16 1.77
C PRO A 288 -18.72 27.42 0.93
N GLN A 289 -19.88 27.47 0.30
CA GLN A 289 -20.37 28.70 -0.35
C GLN A 289 -20.58 29.80 0.69
#